data_1b8b44943166958706383880de070d4e
#
_entry.id   1b8b44943166958706383880de070d4e
#
_cell.length_a   1.000
_cell.length_b   1.000
_cell.length_c   1.000
_cell.angle_alpha   90.00
_cell.angle_beta   90.00
_cell.angle_gamma   90.00
#
_symmetry.space_group_name_H-M   'P 1'
#
loop_
_entity.id
_entity.type
_entity.pdbx_description
1 polymer ?
#
loop_
_entity_poly.entity_id
_entity_poly.type
_entity_poly.pdbx_seq_one_letter_code
_entity_poly.pdbx_strand_id
1 'polypeptide(L)'
;MTFDNPVAFFLLLFIPLLYILRYLKIFKKLSFSLSLGDWNGENFKWNSPLRNVTSVTIRLMFATSYILAVFACANPVIHKQTKIYTSRGSDILFVIDTSPSMAARDMGNLTRLEAAKLSVKEVLKDNTGDSIGLVEMAKDAAIVVVPTIDRERFFSSLDSLSVGELGDGSAIGMGLSCAALHLEHSSAEKKAVVLITDGENNAGTIHPLTASRLLKEKNISLYVFGLGTSGTAPLEYTDPKTGKIYSGYLSSSYNVKQLSSIAQEADGKFFDTQTISSLSQALNNMSQNEKSTQSYHLKNQNIFLYHILLYVSLLLFAAAWILRRIILREVL
;
A
#
# COMPACT_ATOMS: atom_id res chain seq x y z
N MET A 1 19.10 -12.52 13.91
CA MET A 1 20.33 -12.09 13.23
C MET A 1 21.16 -13.34 13.04
N THR A 2 21.49 -13.72 11.85
CA THR A 2 22.28 -14.91 11.51
C THR A 2 23.49 -14.47 10.70
N PHE A 3 24.52 -15.32 10.65
CA PHE A 3 25.71 -15.06 9.84
C PHE A 3 25.71 -16.04 8.66
N ASP A 4 25.81 -15.53 7.44
CA ASP A 4 25.85 -16.39 6.26
C ASP A 4 27.15 -17.20 6.16
N ASN A 5 28.27 -16.59 6.59
CA ASN A 5 29.61 -17.21 6.53
C ASN A 5 30.26 -17.27 7.92
N PRO A 6 29.83 -18.18 8.81
CA PRO A 6 30.41 -18.28 10.15
C PRO A 6 31.89 -18.73 10.13
N VAL A 7 32.33 -19.36 9.04
CA VAL A 7 33.76 -19.76 8.85
C VAL A 7 34.69 -18.56 8.85
N ALA A 8 34.21 -17.34 8.50
CA ALA A 8 35.01 -16.12 8.54
C ALA A 8 35.56 -15.80 9.94
N PHE A 9 34.90 -16.26 11.01
CA PHE A 9 35.39 -16.07 12.36
C PHE A 9 36.72 -16.78 12.66
N PHE A 10 37.10 -17.83 11.89
CA PHE A 10 38.42 -18.43 12.03
C PHE A 10 39.55 -17.45 11.70
N LEU A 11 39.29 -16.38 10.92
CA LEU A 11 40.25 -15.32 10.66
C LEU A 11 40.65 -14.57 11.96
N LEU A 12 39.79 -14.56 12.99
CA LEU A 12 40.15 -13.96 14.27
C LEU A 12 41.29 -14.70 14.96
N LEU A 13 41.48 -16.00 14.71
CA LEU A 13 42.60 -16.79 15.21
C LEU A 13 43.95 -16.32 14.66
N PHE A 14 43.95 -15.54 13.56
CA PHE A 14 45.17 -15.01 12.97
C PHE A 14 45.90 -14.03 13.94
N ILE A 15 45.16 -13.28 14.75
CA ILE A 15 45.72 -12.34 15.72
C ILE A 15 46.57 -13.09 16.78
N PRO A 16 46.01 -14.05 17.55
CA PRO A 16 46.81 -14.78 18.52
C PRO A 16 47.94 -15.59 17.88
N LEU A 17 47.70 -16.14 16.65
CA LEU A 17 48.75 -16.82 15.91
C LEU A 17 49.96 -15.93 15.62
N LEU A 18 49.75 -14.68 15.19
CA LEU A 18 50.82 -13.72 14.98
C LEU A 18 51.58 -13.40 16.30
N TYR A 19 50.87 -13.31 17.44
CA TYR A 19 51.51 -13.14 18.73
C TYR A 19 52.37 -14.33 19.14
N ILE A 20 51.89 -15.57 18.90
CA ILE A 20 52.64 -16.81 19.19
C ILE A 20 53.87 -16.89 18.26
N LEU A 21 53.74 -16.64 16.99
CA LEU A 21 54.87 -16.64 16.04
C LEU A 21 55.94 -15.60 16.42
N ARG A 22 55.50 -14.44 16.94
CA ARG A 22 56.40 -13.42 17.44
C ARG A 22 57.09 -13.85 18.73
N TYR A 23 56.36 -14.50 19.65
CA TYR A 23 56.91 -15.05 20.88
C TYR A 23 57.99 -16.12 20.61
N LEU A 24 57.70 -16.97 19.61
CA LEU A 24 58.66 -18.01 19.14
C LEU A 24 59.86 -17.42 18.36
N LYS A 25 59.98 -16.08 18.27
CA LYS A 25 61.06 -15.35 17.59
C LYS A 25 61.26 -15.74 16.12
N ILE A 26 60.23 -16.30 15.47
CA ILE A 26 60.24 -16.63 14.03
C ILE A 26 60.35 -15.34 13.20
N PHE A 27 59.68 -14.25 13.64
CA PHE A 27 59.86 -12.92 13.07
C PHE A 27 60.92 -12.16 13.88
N LYS A 28 62.15 -12.13 13.40
CA LYS A 28 63.20 -11.27 13.95
C LYS A 28 62.92 -9.82 13.62
N LYS A 29 62.81 -8.95 14.64
CA LYS A 29 62.88 -7.53 14.38
C LYS A 29 64.28 -7.21 13.81
N LEU A 30 64.33 -6.68 12.61
CA LEU A 30 65.53 -5.98 12.11
C LEU A 30 65.70 -4.71 12.96
N SER A 31 66.37 -4.83 14.08
CA SER A 31 66.77 -3.68 14.88
C SER A 31 68.25 -3.48 14.61
N PHE A 32 68.58 -2.41 13.93
CA PHE A 32 69.99 -1.95 13.88
C PHE A 32 70.28 -1.34 15.25
N SER A 33 71.21 -1.93 16.01
CA SER A 33 71.72 -1.32 17.23
C SER A 33 72.66 -0.18 16.80
N LEU A 34 72.21 1.06 16.88
CA LEU A 34 73.07 2.21 16.83
C LEU A 34 73.77 2.32 18.19
N SER A 35 74.98 1.81 18.31
CA SER A 35 75.83 2.10 19.47
C SER A 35 76.49 3.46 19.22
N LEU A 36 75.93 4.51 19.83
CA LEU A 36 76.65 5.79 19.96
C LEU A 36 77.69 5.56 21.02
N GLY A 37 78.94 5.34 20.63
CA GLY A 37 80.06 5.26 21.52
C GLY A 37 80.19 6.56 22.32
N ASP A 38 80.58 6.44 23.57
CA ASP A 38 80.94 7.49 24.55
C ASP A 38 79.78 8.28 25.21
N TRP A 39 78.77 7.60 25.68
CA TRP A 39 77.89 8.13 26.75
C TRP A 39 77.88 7.16 27.93
N ASN A 40 78.85 7.34 28.86
CA ASN A 40 78.93 6.72 30.18
C ASN A 40 78.06 5.50 30.51
N GLY A 41 77.80 4.61 29.54
CA GLY A 41 77.01 3.38 29.67
C GLY A 41 75.55 3.51 30.01
N GLU A 42 74.95 4.70 30.02
CA GLU A 42 73.52 4.90 30.23
C GLU A 42 72.71 4.77 28.95
N ASN A 43 71.78 3.83 28.92
CA ASN A 43 70.84 3.69 27.87
C ASN A 43 69.88 4.90 27.81
N PHE A 44 69.91 5.71 26.76
CA PHE A 44 68.99 6.83 26.54
C PHE A 44 67.56 6.31 26.36
N LYS A 45 66.79 6.32 27.42
CA LYS A 45 65.36 5.97 27.37
C LYS A 45 64.55 7.24 27.19
N TRP A 46 64.13 7.49 25.96
CA TRP A 46 63.16 8.54 25.69
C TRP A 46 61.78 8.12 26.18
N ASN A 47 61.43 8.52 27.39
CA ASN A 47 60.16 8.16 28.00
C ASN A 47 59.14 9.31 27.76
N SER A 48 58.43 9.31 26.62
CA SER A 48 57.33 10.23 26.39
C SER A 48 56.02 9.50 26.63
N PRO A 49 55.30 9.77 27.75
CA PRO A 49 54.03 9.10 28.05
C PRO A 49 52.98 9.29 26.95
N LEU A 50 52.96 10.46 26.32
CA LEU A 50 52.09 10.75 25.18
C LEU A 50 52.32 9.81 23.99
N ARG A 51 53.59 9.55 23.64
CA ARG A 51 53.93 8.65 22.52
C ARG A 51 53.52 7.20 22.82
N ASN A 52 53.62 6.77 24.06
CA ASN A 52 53.21 5.44 24.46
C ASN A 52 51.68 5.30 24.36
N VAL A 53 50.93 6.27 24.88
CA VAL A 53 49.48 6.28 24.81
C VAL A 53 49.01 6.28 23.35
N THR A 54 49.54 7.17 22.50
CA THR A 54 49.15 7.23 21.06
C THR A 54 49.50 5.93 20.34
N SER A 55 50.64 5.31 20.62
CA SER A 55 51.06 4.02 20.06
C SER A 55 50.10 2.88 20.44
N VAL A 56 49.62 2.86 21.69
CA VAL A 56 48.62 1.88 22.15
C VAL A 56 47.28 2.11 21.47
N THR A 57 46.83 3.37 21.41
CA THR A 57 45.56 3.73 20.75
C THR A 57 45.56 3.33 19.29
N ILE A 58 46.63 3.59 18.55
CA ILE A 58 46.74 3.22 17.13
C ILE A 58 46.68 1.70 16.94
N ARG A 59 47.37 0.94 17.84
CA ARG A 59 47.30 -0.54 17.80
C ARG A 59 45.89 -1.06 18.08
N LEU A 60 45.17 -0.45 19.02
CA LEU A 60 43.76 -0.79 19.29
C LEU A 60 42.88 -0.46 18.10
N MET A 61 43.08 0.68 17.43
CA MET A 61 42.31 1.02 16.22
C MET A 61 42.55 0.03 15.10
N PHE A 62 43.76 -0.44 14.85
CA PHE A 62 44.03 -1.49 13.87
C PHE A 62 43.38 -2.82 14.26
N ALA A 63 43.43 -3.20 15.52
CA ALA A 63 42.81 -4.43 16.00
C ALA A 63 41.29 -4.38 15.87
N THR A 64 40.63 -3.26 16.25
CA THR A 64 39.19 -3.08 16.11
C THR A 64 38.77 -3.02 14.66
N SER A 65 39.51 -2.35 13.77
CA SER A 65 39.29 -2.35 12.33
C SER A 65 39.32 -3.77 11.75
N TYR A 66 40.34 -4.56 12.14
CA TYR A 66 40.44 -5.94 11.68
C TYR A 66 39.26 -6.81 12.17
N ILE A 67 38.87 -6.68 13.43
CA ILE A 67 37.72 -7.39 14.00
C ILE A 67 36.43 -7.03 13.19
N LEU A 68 36.19 -5.74 12.93
CA LEU A 68 35.05 -5.29 12.16
C LEU A 68 35.09 -5.81 10.71
N ALA A 69 36.27 -5.89 10.09
CA ALA A 69 36.43 -6.49 8.77
C ALA A 69 36.04 -7.97 8.77
N VAL A 70 36.46 -8.73 9.79
CA VAL A 70 36.08 -10.15 9.92
C VAL A 70 34.57 -10.28 10.14
N PHE A 71 33.96 -9.41 10.96
CA PHE A 71 32.49 -9.39 11.10
C PHE A 71 31.79 -9.05 9.79
N ALA A 72 32.34 -8.16 8.98
CA ALA A 72 31.81 -7.86 7.66
C ALA A 72 31.89 -9.08 6.73
N CYS A 73 33.02 -9.82 6.74
CA CYS A 73 33.19 -11.07 5.99
C CYS A 73 32.25 -12.19 6.45
N ALA A 74 31.88 -12.21 7.74
CA ALA A 74 30.90 -13.15 8.28
C ALA A 74 29.48 -12.87 7.77
N ASN A 75 29.25 -11.72 7.12
CA ASN A 75 28.00 -11.29 6.50
C ASN A 75 26.79 -11.41 7.45
N PRO A 76 26.64 -10.51 8.43
CA PRO A 76 25.48 -10.51 9.31
C PRO A 76 24.20 -10.14 8.53
N VAL A 77 23.18 -11.00 8.63
CA VAL A 77 21.90 -10.86 7.94
C VAL A 77 20.77 -10.72 8.96
N ILE A 78 19.93 -9.72 8.74
CA ILE A 78 18.67 -9.57 9.46
C ILE A 78 17.55 -10.07 8.54
N HIS A 79 16.84 -11.11 8.98
CA HIS A 79 15.65 -11.60 8.31
C HIS A 79 14.46 -10.74 8.73
N LYS A 80 13.96 -9.93 7.81
CA LYS A 80 12.73 -9.17 8.00
C LYS A 80 11.60 -9.87 7.25
N GLN A 81 10.58 -10.31 7.96
CA GLN A 81 9.37 -10.84 7.35
C GLN A 81 8.44 -9.69 6.98
N THR A 82 8.24 -9.49 5.70
CA THR A 82 7.24 -8.57 5.18
C THR A 82 6.04 -9.38 4.69
N LYS A 83 4.85 -9.01 5.16
CA LYS A 83 3.61 -9.59 4.66
C LYS A 83 3.37 -9.02 3.26
N ILE A 84 3.46 -9.86 2.22
CA ILE A 84 3.00 -9.51 0.88
C ILE A 84 1.62 -10.13 0.74
N TYR A 85 0.62 -9.29 0.61
CA TYR A 85 -0.73 -9.72 0.31
C TYR A 85 -0.78 -10.21 -1.14
N THR A 86 -1.05 -11.49 -1.32
CA THR A 86 -1.02 -12.17 -2.64
C THR A 86 -2.38 -12.32 -3.26
N SER A 87 -3.46 -12.29 -2.48
CA SER A 87 -4.79 -12.10 -3.02
C SER A 87 -5.17 -10.63 -2.85
N ARG A 88 -5.58 -10.00 -3.93
CA ARG A 88 -6.41 -8.82 -3.86
C ARG A 88 -7.66 -9.24 -3.10
N GLY A 89 -8.15 -8.38 -2.20
CA GLY A 89 -9.48 -8.53 -1.64
C GLY A 89 -10.52 -8.73 -2.75
N SER A 90 -11.76 -8.49 -2.47
CA SER A 90 -12.81 -8.45 -3.49
C SER A 90 -12.60 -7.23 -4.39
N ASP A 91 -12.94 -7.36 -5.68
CA ASP A 91 -13.08 -6.22 -6.56
C ASP A 91 -14.55 -5.79 -6.57
N ILE A 92 -14.83 -4.59 -6.07
CA ILE A 92 -16.20 -4.05 -5.93
C ILE A 92 -16.35 -2.84 -6.84
N LEU A 93 -17.30 -2.89 -7.75
CA LEU A 93 -17.66 -1.78 -8.63
C LEU A 93 -18.98 -1.16 -8.18
N PHE A 94 -18.94 0.11 -7.81
CA PHE A 94 -20.12 0.91 -7.52
C PHE A 94 -20.67 1.49 -8.83
N VAL A 95 -21.91 1.21 -9.15
CA VAL A 95 -22.66 1.82 -10.24
C VAL A 95 -23.64 2.80 -9.60
N ILE A 96 -23.39 4.08 -9.76
CA ILE A 96 -24.18 5.14 -9.14
C ILE A 96 -24.98 5.88 -10.22
N ASP A 97 -26.26 5.95 -9.99
CA ASP A 97 -27.18 6.70 -10.83
C ASP A 97 -26.98 8.20 -10.60
N THR A 98 -26.78 8.95 -11.68
CA THR A 98 -26.67 10.43 -11.69
C THR A 98 -27.74 11.07 -12.56
N SER A 99 -28.82 10.34 -12.82
CA SER A 99 -30.01 10.87 -13.54
C SER A 99 -30.64 12.03 -12.75
N PRO A 100 -31.45 12.88 -13.42
CA PRO A 100 -32.11 14.02 -12.78
C PRO A 100 -32.96 13.67 -11.56
N SER A 101 -33.57 12.49 -11.52
CA SER A 101 -34.36 12.02 -10.37
C SER A 101 -33.53 11.84 -9.07
N MET A 102 -32.19 11.64 -9.17
CA MET A 102 -31.30 11.57 -8.07
C MET A 102 -31.03 12.92 -7.36
N ALA A 103 -31.50 14.03 -7.95
CA ALA A 103 -31.55 15.35 -7.32
C ALA A 103 -32.73 15.52 -6.36
N ALA A 104 -33.67 14.57 -6.32
CA ALA A 104 -34.82 14.63 -5.41
C ALA A 104 -34.33 14.64 -3.93
N ARG A 105 -34.98 15.51 -3.12
CA ARG A 105 -34.66 15.70 -1.70
C ARG A 105 -35.70 15.00 -0.83
N ASP A 106 -35.66 13.67 -0.83
CA ASP A 106 -36.51 12.81 0.00
C ASP A 106 -35.72 11.93 0.99
N MET A 107 -34.40 12.13 1.05
CA MET A 107 -33.50 11.45 2.00
C MET A 107 -33.13 12.38 3.17
N GLY A 108 -34.12 12.92 3.88
CA GLY A 108 -33.94 13.96 4.89
C GLY A 108 -33.69 15.33 4.23
N ASN A 109 -32.57 15.99 4.56
CA ASN A 109 -32.20 17.29 3.96
C ASN A 109 -31.23 17.13 2.76
N LEU A 110 -30.92 15.90 2.36
CA LEU A 110 -29.97 15.61 1.30
C LEU A 110 -30.70 15.15 0.03
N THR A 111 -30.03 15.33 -1.10
CA THR A 111 -30.44 14.67 -2.34
C THR A 111 -30.13 13.19 -2.28
N ARG A 112 -30.80 12.37 -3.12
CA ARG A 112 -30.52 10.93 -3.22
C ARG A 112 -29.06 10.66 -3.58
N LEU A 113 -28.49 11.45 -4.50
CA LEU A 113 -27.07 11.35 -4.88
C LEU A 113 -26.14 11.68 -3.70
N GLU A 114 -26.41 12.75 -2.94
CA GLU A 114 -25.63 13.08 -1.75
C GLU A 114 -25.69 11.99 -0.68
N ALA A 115 -26.89 11.44 -0.45
CA ALA A 115 -27.07 10.32 0.48
C ALA A 115 -26.28 9.08 0.05
N ALA A 116 -26.30 8.73 -1.26
CA ALA A 116 -25.50 7.66 -1.81
C ALA A 116 -23.99 7.88 -1.59
N LYS A 117 -23.48 9.08 -1.94
CA LYS A 117 -22.07 9.43 -1.76
C LYS A 117 -21.62 9.30 -0.29
N LEU A 118 -22.41 9.85 0.64
CA LEU A 118 -22.10 9.80 2.07
C LEU A 118 -22.09 8.38 2.60
N SER A 119 -23.10 7.56 2.25
CA SER A 119 -23.19 6.17 2.71
C SER A 119 -22.07 5.30 2.17
N VAL A 120 -21.69 5.46 0.91
CA VAL A 120 -20.56 4.75 0.31
C VAL A 120 -19.25 5.13 1.02
N LYS A 121 -19.02 6.42 1.29
CA LYS A 121 -17.84 6.87 2.02
C LYS A 121 -17.76 6.31 3.42
N GLU A 122 -18.88 6.31 4.14
CA GLU A 122 -18.93 5.80 5.52
C GLU A 122 -18.54 4.32 5.59
N VAL A 123 -19.10 3.50 4.70
CA VAL A 123 -18.83 2.06 4.66
C VAL A 123 -17.40 1.74 4.26
N LEU A 124 -16.82 2.53 3.37
CA LEU A 124 -15.48 2.28 2.83
C LEU A 124 -14.36 2.82 3.72
N LYS A 125 -14.64 3.63 4.74
CA LYS A 125 -13.63 4.14 5.68
C LYS A 125 -12.86 3.02 6.38
N ASP A 126 -13.59 1.98 6.80
CA ASP A 126 -13.03 0.85 7.57
C ASP A 126 -12.62 -0.33 6.70
N ASN A 127 -12.91 -0.27 5.41
CA ASN A 127 -12.58 -1.34 4.46
C ASN A 127 -11.33 -0.98 3.65
N THR A 128 -10.18 -1.52 4.02
CA THR A 128 -8.89 -1.20 3.40
C THR A 128 -8.37 -2.29 2.45
N GLY A 129 -9.01 -3.46 2.41
CA GLY A 129 -8.50 -4.64 1.73
C GLY A 129 -9.00 -4.86 0.31
N ASP A 130 -10.15 -4.28 -0.05
CA ASP A 130 -10.79 -4.50 -1.34
C ASP A 130 -10.37 -3.43 -2.36
N SER A 131 -10.33 -3.81 -3.65
CA SER A 131 -10.25 -2.84 -4.73
C SER A 131 -11.63 -2.30 -5.01
N ILE A 132 -11.76 -1.00 -5.15
CA ILE A 132 -13.03 -0.33 -5.45
C ILE A 132 -12.94 0.46 -6.73
N GLY A 133 -13.99 0.41 -7.51
CA GLY A 133 -14.15 1.19 -8.73
C GLY A 133 -15.50 1.89 -8.79
N LEU A 134 -15.66 2.81 -9.71
CA LEU A 134 -16.82 3.68 -9.85
C LEU A 134 -17.28 3.75 -11.30
N VAL A 135 -18.54 3.45 -11.51
CA VAL A 135 -19.27 3.66 -12.77
C VAL A 135 -20.33 4.71 -12.52
N GLU A 136 -20.34 5.74 -13.32
CA GLU A 136 -21.43 6.69 -13.42
C GLU A 136 -22.45 6.21 -14.44
N MET A 137 -23.73 6.33 -14.11
CA MET A 137 -24.84 5.92 -14.95
C MET A 137 -25.91 7.00 -14.97
N ALA A 138 -26.33 7.37 -16.15
CA ALA A 138 -27.53 8.16 -16.43
C ALA A 138 -28.11 7.68 -17.79
N LYS A 139 -28.28 8.55 -18.80
CA LYS A 139 -28.68 8.14 -20.16
C LYS A 139 -27.69 7.16 -20.79
N ASP A 140 -26.40 7.33 -20.47
CA ASP A 140 -25.29 6.45 -20.80
C ASP A 140 -24.60 5.97 -19.53
N ALA A 141 -23.58 5.11 -19.67
CA ALA A 141 -22.74 4.66 -18.55
C ALA A 141 -21.26 4.80 -18.89
N ALA A 142 -20.49 5.29 -17.94
CA ALA A 142 -19.06 5.47 -18.08
C ALA A 142 -18.30 5.00 -16.83
N ILE A 143 -17.13 4.35 -17.03
CA ILE A 143 -16.23 4.06 -15.94
C ILE A 143 -15.51 5.35 -15.53
N VAL A 144 -15.66 5.75 -14.28
CA VAL A 144 -14.99 6.92 -13.70
C VAL A 144 -13.69 6.50 -13.03
N VAL A 145 -13.74 5.40 -12.28
CA VAL A 145 -12.56 4.82 -11.61
C VAL A 145 -12.55 3.32 -11.84
N VAL A 146 -11.49 2.80 -12.44
CA VAL A 146 -11.27 1.35 -12.52
C VAL A 146 -10.92 0.80 -11.11
N PRO A 147 -11.20 -0.49 -10.84
CA PRO A 147 -10.92 -1.07 -9.53
C PRO A 147 -9.51 -0.76 -9.03
N THR A 148 -9.40 -0.07 -7.91
CA THR A 148 -8.15 0.39 -7.29
C THR A 148 -8.20 0.31 -5.78
N ILE A 149 -7.04 0.17 -5.15
CA ILE A 149 -6.88 0.29 -3.69
C ILE A 149 -6.68 1.74 -3.23
N ASP A 150 -6.52 2.67 -4.18
CA ASP A 150 -6.34 4.09 -3.91
C ASP A 150 -7.68 4.73 -3.53
N ARG A 151 -7.89 4.88 -2.23
CA ARG A 151 -9.10 5.45 -1.63
C ARG A 151 -9.26 6.93 -1.91
N GLU A 152 -8.16 7.68 -1.93
CA GLU A 152 -8.20 9.13 -2.15
C GLU A 152 -8.71 9.44 -3.55
N ARG A 153 -8.18 8.73 -4.55
CA ARG A 153 -8.65 8.84 -5.93
C ARG A 153 -10.12 8.46 -6.07
N PHE A 154 -10.56 7.36 -5.44
CA PHE A 154 -11.95 6.94 -5.47
C PHE A 154 -12.87 8.00 -4.85
N PHE A 155 -12.56 8.48 -3.64
CA PHE A 155 -13.40 9.48 -2.96
C PHE A 155 -13.44 10.82 -3.69
N SER A 156 -12.32 11.27 -4.23
CA SER A 156 -12.27 12.48 -5.06
C SER A 156 -13.18 12.36 -6.29
N SER A 157 -13.15 11.22 -6.98
CA SER A 157 -13.99 10.95 -8.14
C SER A 157 -15.47 10.77 -7.75
N LEU A 158 -15.74 10.15 -6.59
CA LEU A 158 -17.11 10.03 -6.08
C LEU A 158 -17.72 11.40 -5.76
N ASP A 159 -16.92 12.32 -5.20
CA ASP A 159 -17.34 13.68 -4.89
C ASP A 159 -17.63 14.50 -6.15
N SER A 160 -16.88 14.27 -7.22
CA SER A 160 -17.04 15.00 -8.49
C SER A 160 -18.30 14.61 -9.28
N LEU A 161 -18.93 13.46 -8.98
CA LEU A 161 -20.18 13.10 -9.68
C LEU A 161 -21.23 14.21 -9.55
N SER A 162 -21.89 14.52 -10.62
CA SER A 162 -22.95 15.53 -10.66
C SER A 162 -24.19 15.04 -11.41
N VAL A 163 -25.35 15.50 -10.96
CA VAL A 163 -26.61 15.13 -11.60
C VAL A 163 -26.67 15.67 -13.05
N GLY A 164 -27.02 14.80 -14.00
CA GLY A 164 -27.24 15.18 -15.39
C GLY A 164 -26.01 15.26 -16.29
N GLU A 165 -24.81 14.89 -15.80
CA GLU A 165 -23.57 14.96 -16.58
C GLU A 165 -23.58 14.03 -17.78
N LEU A 166 -24.11 12.81 -17.66
CA LEU A 166 -24.29 11.85 -18.77
C LEU A 166 -25.66 11.99 -19.48
N GLY A 167 -26.41 13.05 -19.19
CA GLY A 167 -27.69 13.35 -19.83
C GLY A 167 -28.91 12.85 -19.06
N ASP A 168 -30.10 13.11 -19.62
CA ASP A 168 -31.35 12.80 -18.97
C ASP A 168 -31.80 11.36 -19.25
N GLY A 169 -32.09 10.62 -18.17
CA GLY A 169 -32.54 9.23 -18.20
C GLY A 169 -31.68 8.32 -17.37
N SER A 170 -32.15 7.08 -17.17
CA SER A 170 -31.47 6.04 -16.39
C SER A 170 -31.36 4.78 -17.21
N ALA A 171 -30.13 4.39 -17.56
CA ALA A 171 -29.80 3.24 -18.39
C ALA A 171 -29.19 2.12 -17.54
N ILE A 172 -29.99 1.50 -16.65
CA ILE A 172 -29.50 0.49 -15.67
C ILE A 172 -28.76 -0.64 -16.38
N GLY A 173 -29.27 -1.13 -17.50
CA GLY A 173 -28.64 -2.21 -18.26
C GLY A 173 -27.25 -1.83 -18.79
N MET A 174 -27.05 -0.57 -19.20
CA MET A 174 -25.75 -0.07 -19.64
C MET A 174 -24.76 0.01 -18.47
N GLY A 175 -25.21 0.54 -17.33
CA GLY A 175 -24.37 0.62 -16.11
C GLY A 175 -23.90 -0.74 -15.64
N LEU A 176 -24.79 -1.71 -15.53
CA LEU A 176 -24.45 -3.09 -15.15
C LEU A 176 -23.53 -3.77 -16.16
N SER A 177 -23.78 -3.58 -17.49
CA SER A 177 -22.91 -4.14 -18.52
C SER A 177 -21.52 -3.52 -18.52
N CYS A 178 -21.43 -2.21 -18.33
CA CYS A 178 -20.14 -1.53 -18.17
C CYS A 178 -19.34 -2.11 -16.98
N ALA A 179 -19.99 -2.29 -15.84
CA ALA A 179 -19.38 -2.90 -14.68
C ALA A 179 -18.95 -4.36 -14.93
N ALA A 180 -19.78 -5.15 -15.59
CA ALA A 180 -19.49 -6.54 -15.94
C ALA A 180 -18.21 -6.66 -16.80
N LEU A 181 -18.08 -5.84 -17.84
CA LEU A 181 -16.92 -5.81 -18.73
C LEU A 181 -15.62 -5.49 -17.99
N HIS A 182 -15.66 -4.53 -17.09
CA HIS A 182 -14.46 -4.17 -16.30
C HIS A 182 -14.06 -5.24 -15.27
N LEU A 183 -15.03 -5.95 -14.69
CA LEU A 183 -14.77 -7.02 -13.73
C LEU A 183 -14.45 -8.36 -14.41
N GLU A 184 -14.80 -8.56 -15.67
CA GLU A 184 -14.48 -9.80 -16.40
C GLU A 184 -13.00 -10.11 -16.39
N HIS A 185 -12.16 -9.11 -16.62
CA HIS A 185 -10.70 -9.25 -16.65
C HIS A 185 -10.01 -9.15 -15.27
N SER A 186 -10.79 -8.98 -14.21
CA SER A 186 -10.25 -8.96 -12.86
C SER A 186 -9.75 -10.34 -12.45
N SER A 187 -8.59 -10.37 -11.76
CA SER A 187 -8.02 -11.58 -11.15
C SER A 187 -8.47 -11.79 -9.70
N ALA A 188 -9.39 -10.96 -9.19
CA ALA A 188 -9.92 -11.12 -7.84
C ALA A 188 -10.77 -12.40 -7.74
N GLU A 189 -10.67 -13.09 -6.59
CA GLU A 189 -11.44 -14.28 -6.31
C GLU A 189 -12.94 -13.98 -6.17
N LYS A 190 -13.25 -12.85 -5.55
CA LYS A 190 -14.62 -12.34 -5.41
C LYS A 190 -14.78 -11.06 -6.19
N LYS A 191 -15.91 -10.95 -6.89
CA LYS A 191 -16.28 -9.80 -7.70
C LYS A 191 -17.70 -9.40 -7.37
N ALA A 192 -17.92 -8.11 -7.15
CA ALA A 192 -19.25 -7.60 -6.83
C ALA A 192 -19.56 -6.30 -7.56
N VAL A 193 -20.79 -6.14 -7.95
CA VAL A 193 -21.39 -4.90 -8.46
C VAL A 193 -22.40 -4.41 -7.46
N VAL A 194 -22.29 -3.14 -7.10
CA VAL A 194 -23.20 -2.42 -6.21
C VAL A 194 -23.92 -1.36 -7.02
N LEU A 195 -25.16 -1.63 -7.35
CA LEU A 195 -26.04 -0.69 -8.06
C LEU A 195 -26.79 0.17 -7.04
N ILE A 196 -26.70 1.49 -7.18
CA ILE A 196 -27.43 2.47 -6.37
C ILE A 196 -28.24 3.34 -7.32
N THR A 197 -29.55 3.20 -7.32
CA THR A 197 -30.49 3.87 -8.24
C THR A 197 -31.86 4.04 -7.59
N ASP A 198 -32.69 4.93 -8.13
CA ASP A 198 -34.09 5.07 -7.74
C ASP A 198 -35.04 4.14 -8.54
N GLY A 199 -34.52 3.32 -9.44
CA GLY A 199 -35.24 2.26 -10.11
C GLY A 199 -35.94 2.67 -11.39
N GLU A 200 -35.81 3.88 -11.87
CA GLU A 200 -36.26 4.25 -13.19
C GLU A 200 -35.33 3.62 -14.25
N ASN A 201 -35.89 3.05 -15.30
CA ASN A 201 -35.14 2.57 -16.46
C ASN A 201 -35.85 3.01 -17.71
N ASN A 202 -35.48 4.18 -18.20
CA ASN A 202 -36.15 4.87 -19.32
C ASN A 202 -35.18 5.20 -20.46
N ALA A 203 -33.90 4.77 -20.35
CA ALA A 203 -32.86 4.98 -21.36
C ALA A 203 -32.01 3.72 -21.54
N GLY A 204 -31.09 3.80 -22.52
CA GLY A 204 -30.11 2.74 -22.79
C GLY A 204 -30.61 1.69 -23.79
N THR A 205 -29.67 1.00 -24.44
CA THR A 205 -29.90 -0.02 -25.45
C THR A 205 -29.88 -1.44 -24.89
N ILE A 206 -29.37 -1.64 -23.69
CA ILE A 206 -29.27 -2.95 -23.06
C ILE A 206 -30.36 -3.07 -21.99
N HIS A 207 -31.13 -4.14 -22.08
CA HIS A 207 -32.18 -4.40 -21.09
C HIS A 207 -31.57 -4.81 -19.75
N PRO A 208 -32.00 -4.29 -18.57
CA PRO A 208 -31.44 -4.58 -17.27
C PRO A 208 -31.33 -6.07 -16.94
N LEU A 209 -32.38 -6.87 -17.26
CA LEU A 209 -32.35 -8.31 -17.03
C LEU A 209 -31.26 -9.04 -17.84
N THR A 210 -30.99 -8.56 -19.06
CA THR A 210 -29.91 -9.11 -19.89
C THR A 210 -28.55 -8.85 -19.25
N ALA A 211 -28.34 -7.63 -18.74
CA ALA A 211 -27.12 -7.28 -18.02
C ALA A 211 -26.98 -8.09 -16.70
N SER A 212 -28.09 -8.33 -16.00
CA SER A 212 -28.11 -9.17 -14.79
C SER A 212 -27.71 -10.63 -15.08
N ARG A 213 -28.19 -11.21 -16.18
CA ARG A 213 -27.75 -12.55 -16.63
C ARG A 213 -26.26 -12.58 -16.94
N LEU A 214 -25.72 -11.56 -17.59
CA LEU A 214 -24.29 -11.45 -17.86
C LEU A 214 -23.47 -11.47 -16.56
N LEU A 215 -23.91 -10.73 -15.54
CA LEU A 215 -23.24 -10.76 -14.21
C LEU A 215 -23.26 -12.16 -13.62
N LYS A 216 -24.42 -12.85 -13.67
CA LYS A 216 -24.56 -14.23 -13.19
C LYS A 216 -23.62 -15.20 -13.93
N GLU A 217 -23.59 -15.15 -15.26
CA GLU A 217 -22.71 -15.99 -16.10
C GLU A 217 -21.22 -15.78 -15.79
N LYS A 218 -20.85 -14.54 -15.42
CA LYS A 218 -19.47 -14.19 -15.05
C LYS A 218 -19.17 -14.41 -13.56
N ASN A 219 -20.07 -14.99 -12.77
CA ASN A 219 -19.96 -15.17 -11.32
C ASN A 219 -19.65 -13.87 -10.58
N ILE A 220 -20.34 -12.79 -10.95
CA ILE A 220 -20.23 -11.48 -10.31
C ILE A 220 -21.46 -11.27 -9.44
N SER A 221 -21.26 -11.09 -8.12
CA SER A 221 -22.35 -10.82 -7.17
C SER A 221 -23.00 -9.48 -7.45
N LEU A 222 -24.34 -9.42 -7.49
CA LEU A 222 -25.06 -8.18 -7.67
C LEU A 222 -25.79 -7.78 -6.37
N TYR A 223 -25.56 -6.54 -5.95
CA TYR A 223 -26.27 -5.89 -4.85
C TYR A 223 -26.98 -4.67 -5.38
N VAL A 224 -28.29 -4.64 -5.25
CA VAL A 224 -29.14 -3.54 -5.75
C VAL A 224 -29.70 -2.78 -4.55
N PHE A 225 -29.41 -1.49 -4.50
CA PHE A 225 -29.90 -0.56 -3.49
C PHE A 225 -30.87 0.41 -4.15
N GLY A 226 -32.11 0.27 -3.83
CA GLY A 226 -33.15 1.18 -4.30
C GLY A 226 -33.27 2.37 -3.38
N LEU A 227 -33.14 3.59 -3.92
CA LEU A 227 -33.27 4.85 -3.18
C LEU A 227 -34.55 5.54 -3.52
N GLY A 228 -35.25 6.05 -2.52
CA GLY A 228 -36.42 6.91 -2.72
C GLY A 228 -37.61 6.51 -1.87
N THR A 229 -38.55 7.44 -1.80
CA THR A 229 -39.82 7.25 -1.12
C THR A 229 -40.96 7.33 -2.14
N SER A 230 -42.07 6.67 -1.84
CA SER A 230 -43.29 6.81 -2.62
C SER A 230 -43.93 8.16 -2.36
N GLY A 231 -44.12 8.96 -3.40
CA GLY A 231 -44.77 10.27 -3.29
C GLY A 231 -44.13 11.35 -4.16
N THR A 232 -44.40 12.60 -3.83
CA THR A 232 -43.82 13.76 -4.53
C THR A 232 -42.69 14.33 -3.70
N ALA A 233 -41.48 14.44 -4.28
CA ALA A 233 -40.31 15.01 -3.67
C ALA A 233 -39.90 16.32 -4.37
N PRO A 234 -39.44 17.34 -3.64
CA PRO A 234 -38.87 18.53 -4.26
C PRO A 234 -37.57 18.17 -4.97
N LEU A 235 -37.39 18.71 -6.16
CA LEU A 235 -36.24 18.48 -7.02
C LEU A 235 -35.70 19.83 -7.48
N GLU A 236 -34.40 20.01 -7.31
CA GLU A 236 -33.68 21.16 -7.86
C GLU A 236 -32.25 20.72 -8.25
N TYR A 237 -31.91 20.94 -9.50
CA TYR A 237 -30.54 20.72 -9.98
C TYR A 237 -30.18 21.71 -11.09
N THR A 238 -28.90 21.93 -11.27
CA THR A 238 -28.37 22.72 -12.37
C THR A 238 -27.77 21.76 -13.40
N ASP A 239 -28.27 21.85 -14.63
CA ASP A 239 -27.72 21.07 -15.74
C ASP A 239 -26.25 21.50 -16.00
N PRO A 240 -25.28 20.63 -15.85
CA PRO A 240 -23.87 20.98 -16.01
C PRO A 240 -23.49 21.38 -17.43
N LYS A 241 -24.27 20.99 -18.45
CA LYS A 241 -24.01 21.33 -19.87
C LYS A 241 -24.56 22.68 -20.27
N THR A 242 -25.75 23.01 -19.80
CA THR A 242 -26.45 24.23 -20.24
C THR A 242 -26.42 25.34 -19.17
N GLY A 243 -26.06 25.03 -17.91
CA GLY A 243 -26.11 25.95 -16.79
C GLY A 243 -27.53 26.30 -16.36
N LYS A 244 -28.55 25.64 -16.92
CA LYS A 244 -29.96 25.93 -16.62
C LYS A 244 -30.36 25.26 -15.31
N ILE A 245 -31.06 26.03 -14.47
CA ILE A 245 -31.62 25.51 -13.22
C ILE A 245 -32.98 24.90 -13.51
N TYR A 246 -33.17 23.66 -13.11
CA TYR A 246 -34.46 22.95 -13.14
C TYR A 246 -34.92 22.82 -11.68
N SER A 247 -36.12 23.31 -11.40
CA SER A 247 -36.76 23.21 -10.10
C SER A 247 -38.22 22.77 -10.26
N GLY A 248 -38.67 21.91 -9.36
CA GLY A 248 -40.06 21.41 -9.43
C GLY A 248 -40.30 20.31 -8.39
N TYR A 249 -41.31 19.51 -8.65
CA TYR A 249 -41.65 18.33 -7.87
C TYR A 249 -41.56 17.10 -8.71
N LEU A 250 -40.81 16.13 -8.28
CA LEU A 250 -40.73 14.81 -8.89
C LEU A 250 -41.84 13.92 -8.30
N SER A 251 -42.71 13.38 -9.14
CA SER A 251 -43.55 12.25 -8.75
C SER A 251 -42.71 11.00 -8.84
N SER A 252 -42.26 10.48 -7.68
CA SER A 252 -41.35 9.34 -7.62
C SER A 252 -42.07 8.08 -8.16
N SER A 253 -41.55 7.53 -9.24
CA SER A 253 -41.96 6.24 -9.81
C SER A 253 -41.09 5.09 -9.30
N TYR A 254 -40.66 5.19 -8.03
CA TYR A 254 -39.84 4.17 -7.40
C TYR A 254 -40.38 2.74 -7.57
N ASN A 255 -39.71 1.95 -8.40
CA ASN A 255 -40.19 0.65 -8.84
C ASN A 255 -39.47 -0.52 -8.17
N VAL A 256 -39.89 -0.82 -6.94
CA VAL A 256 -39.37 -1.95 -6.13
C VAL A 256 -39.42 -3.28 -6.88
N LYS A 257 -40.50 -3.55 -7.65
CA LYS A 257 -40.66 -4.81 -8.37
C LYS A 257 -39.61 -4.97 -9.48
N GLN A 258 -39.29 -3.91 -10.20
CA GLN A 258 -38.30 -3.92 -11.27
C GLN A 258 -36.90 -4.16 -10.65
N LEU A 259 -36.51 -3.42 -9.60
CA LEU A 259 -35.24 -3.58 -8.94
C LEU A 259 -35.05 -4.96 -8.31
N SER A 260 -36.13 -5.49 -7.69
CA SER A 260 -36.10 -6.85 -7.12
C SER A 260 -35.93 -7.90 -8.22
N SER A 261 -36.58 -7.75 -9.40
CA SER A 261 -36.43 -8.70 -10.52
C SER A 261 -35.03 -8.63 -11.14
N ILE A 262 -34.40 -7.45 -11.21
CA ILE A 262 -33.01 -7.26 -11.65
C ILE A 262 -32.03 -8.03 -10.69
N ALA A 263 -32.23 -7.88 -9.40
CA ALA A 263 -31.43 -8.60 -8.41
C ALA A 263 -31.62 -10.12 -8.48
N GLN A 264 -32.88 -10.59 -8.56
CA GLN A 264 -33.22 -12.00 -8.66
C GLN A 264 -32.61 -12.70 -9.88
N GLU A 265 -32.65 -12.02 -11.04
CA GLU A 265 -32.09 -12.57 -12.29
C GLU A 265 -30.58 -12.86 -12.18
N ALA A 266 -29.87 -12.08 -11.37
CA ALA A 266 -28.43 -12.26 -11.10
C ALA A 266 -28.15 -13.13 -9.87
N ASP A 267 -29.13 -13.79 -9.27
CA ASP A 267 -29.04 -14.43 -7.94
C ASP A 267 -28.48 -13.47 -6.86
N GLY A 268 -28.70 -12.19 -7.03
CA GLY A 268 -28.22 -11.11 -6.18
C GLY A 268 -29.18 -10.76 -5.04
N LYS A 269 -28.88 -9.66 -4.35
CA LYS A 269 -29.68 -9.17 -3.22
C LYS A 269 -30.22 -7.78 -3.53
N PHE A 270 -31.48 -7.56 -3.21
CA PHE A 270 -32.14 -6.25 -3.28
C PHE A 270 -32.35 -5.70 -1.87
N PHE A 271 -32.09 -4.42 -1.69
CA PHE A 271 -32.32 -3.66 -0.48
C PHE A 271 -33.14 -2.43 -0.78
N ASP A 272 -34.31 -2.33 -0.14
CA ASP A 272 -35.15 -1.14 -0.18
C ASP A 272 -34.66 -0.16 0.89
N THR A 273 -34.13 0.98 0.47
CA THR A 273 -33.46 1.94 1.37
C THR A 273 -34.12 3.32 1.27
N GLN A 274 -34.97 3.60 2.25
CA GLN A 274 -35.73 4.87 2.32
C GLN A 274 -35.06 5.92 3.21
N THR A 275 -33.98 5.56 3.91
CA THR A 275 -33.22 6.43 4.81
C THR A 275 -31.73 6.23 4.67
N ILE A 276 -30.96 7.24 5.00
CA ILE A 276 -29.48 7.17 4.97
C ILE A 276 -28.98 6.05 5.89
N SER A 277 -29.58 5.91 7.07
CA SER A 277 -29.19 4.85 8.03
C SER A 277 -29.47 3.45 7.50
N SER A 278 -30.60 3.23 6.82
CA SER A 278 -30.90 1.91 6.20
C SER A 278 -29.92 1.61 5.06
N LEU A 279 -29.56 2.62 4.27
CA LEU A 279 -28.58 2.48 3.19
C LEU A 279 -27.18 2.13 3.75
N SER A 280 -26.68 2.87 4.76
CA SER A 280 -25.40 2.61 5.38
C SER A 280 -25.35 1.21 6.04
N GLN A 281 -26.43 0.78 6.73
CA GLN A 281 -26.50 -0.57 7.31
C GLN A 281 -26.50 -1.66 6.24
N ALA A 282 -27.26 -1.50 5.18
CA ALA A 282 -27.34 -2.47 4.09
C ALA A 282 -25.99 -2.60 3.35
N LEU A 283 -25.31 -1.47 3.10
CA LEU A 283 -23.95 -1.44 2.52
C LEU A 283 -22.93 -2.09 3.45
N ASN A 284 -23.00 -1.85 4.77
CA ASN A 284 -22.13 -2.51 5.75
C ASN A 284 -22.34 -4.04 5.76
N ASN A 285 -23.57 -4.50 5.71
CA ASN A 285 -23.89 -5.94 5.63
C ASN A 285 -23.31 -6.57 4.36
N MET A 286 -23.40 -5.87 3.22
CA MET A 286 -22.81 -6.30 1.96
C MET A 286 -21.27 -6.39 2.10
N SER A 287 -20.64 -5.33 2.58
CA SER A 287 -19.17 -5.28 2.76
C SER A 287 -18.66 -6.42 3.64
N GLN A 288 -19.38 -6.78 4.70
CA GLN A 288 -19.00 -7.93 5.56
C GLN A 288 -19.11 -9.27 4.84
N ASN A 289 -20.14 -9.46 3.99
CA ASN A 289 -20.32 -10.68 3.22
C ASN A 289 -19.25 -10.87 2.13
N GLU A 290 -18.79 -9.78 1.54
CA GLU A 290 -17.78 -9.80 0.47
C GLU A 290 -16.34 -9.79 0.99
N LYS A 291 -16.12 -9.58 2.31
CA LYS A 291 -14.76 -9.68 2.87
C LYS A 291 -14.13 -11.01 2.50
N SER A 292 -13.13 -10.98 1.67
CA SER A 292 -12.29 -12.14 1.40
C SER A 292 -11.24 -12.27 2.49
N THR A 293 -10.90 -13.51 2.87
CA THR A 293 -9.76 -13.76 3.74
C THR A 293 -8.50 -13.42 2.95
N GLN A 294 -7.90 -12.28 3.25
CA GLN A 294 -6.65 -11.89 2.61
C GLN A 294 -5.60 -12.96 2.86
N SER A 295 -5.23 -13.71 1.83
CA SER A 295 -4.07 -14.58 1.92
C SER A 295 -2.80 -13.74 1.75
N TYR A 296 -1.91 -13.82 2.73
CA TYR A 296 -0.60 -13.18 2.65
C TYR A 296 0.48 -14.25 2.64
N HIS A 297 1.47 -14.07 1.78
CA HIS A 297 2.71 -14.81 1.87
C HIS A 297 3.74 -13.98 2.64
N LEU A 298 4.40 -14.63 3.61
CA LEU A 298 5.53 -14.04 4.30
C LEU A 298 6.73 -14.08 3.35
N LYS A 299 7.12 -12.95 2.81
CA LYS A 299 8.38 -12.83 2.08
C LYS A 299 9.48 -12.46 3.05
N ASN A 300 10.45 -13.36 3.18
CA ASN A 300 11.66 -13.06 3.93
C ASN A 300 12.54 -12.13 3.09
N GLN A 301 12.72 -10.92 3.57
CA GLN A 301 13.70 -9.98 3.02
C GLN A 301 14.97 -10.05 3.88
N ASN A 302 16.08 -10.38 3.25
CA ASN A 302 17.38 -10.41 3.88
C ASN A 302 18.02 -9.02 3.77
N ILE A 303 18.25 -8.39 4.91
CA ILE A 303 18.97 -7.12 4.98
C ILE A 303 20.41 -7.45 5.37
N PHE A 304 21.34 -7.19 4.46
CA PHE A 304 22.77 -7.41 4.63
C PHE A 304 23.44 -6.19 5.27
N LEU A 305 24.09 -6.39 6.41
CA LEU A 305 24.75 -5.31 7.15
C LEU A 305 26.25 -5.19 6.85
N TYR A 306 26.81 -6.08 6.04
CA TYR A 306 28.25 -6.12 5.79
C TYR A 306 28.82 -4.83 5.21
N HIS A 307 28.05 -4.12 4.38
CA HIS A 307 28.48 -2.85 3.79
C HIS A 307 28.83 -1.81 4.84
N ILE A 308 27.96 -1.64 5.86
CA ILE A 308 28.17 -0.66 6.93
C ILE A 308 29.43 -1.02 7.73
N LEU A 309 29.56 -2.30 8.12
CA LEU A 309 30.72 -2.78 8.88
C LEU A 309 32.01 -2.62 8.10
N LEU A 310 31.98 -2.87 6.80
CA LEU A 310 33.14 -2.73 5.93
C LEU A 310 33.57 -1.26 5.78
N TYR A 311 32.62 -0.32 5.59
CA TYR A 311 32.93 1.10 5.55
C TYR A 311 33.52 1.62 6.85
N VAL A 312 32.95 1.24 7.99
CA VAL A 312 33.46 1.63 9.32
C VAL A 312 34.85 1.06 9.56
N SER A 313 35.07 -0.21 9.20
CA SER A 313 36.39 -0.84 9.28
C SER A 313 37.44 -0.11 8.45
N LEU A 314 37.13 0.20 7.20
CA LEU A 314 38.03 0.90 6.29
C LEU A 314 38.36 2.31 6.78
N LEU A 315 37.38 3.02 7.33
CA LEU A 315 37.55 4.36 7.90
C LEU A 315 38.47 4.33 9.12
N LEU A 316 38.27 3.37 10.04
CA LEU A 316 39.16 3.17 11.20
C LEU A 316 40.57 2.79 10.79
N PHE A 317 40.72 1.92 9.78
CA PHE A 317 42.00 1.55 9.24
C PHE A 317 42.75 2.76 8.66
N ALA A 318 42.11 3.54 7.85
CA ALA A 318 42.65 4.75 7.23
C ALA A 318 43.07 5.78 8.32
N ALA A 319 42.19 6.01 9.30
CA ALA A 319 42.49 6.91 10.42
C ALA A 319 43.68 6.42 11.22
N ALA A 320 43.76 5.14 11.57
CA ALA A 320 44.89 4.56 12.28
C ALA A 320 46.20 4.67 11.49
N TRP A 321 46.14 4.45 10.17
CA TRP A 321 47.28 4.59 9.28
C TRP A 321 47.80 6.03 9.19
N ILE A 322 46.89 7.01 9.04
CA ILE A 322 47.20 8.43 8.99
C ILE A 322 47.85 8.86 10.35
N LEU A 323 47.23 8.51 11.47
CA LEU A 323 47.73 8.83 12.79
C LEU A 323 49.14 8.24 13.02
N ARG A 324 49.38 7.00 12.61
CA ARG A 324 50.67 6.35 12.67
C ARG A 324 51.72 7.11 11.89
N ARG A 325 51.37 7.53 10.64
CA ARG A 325 52.30 8.23 9.74
C ARG A 325 52.60 9.66 10.18
N ILE A 326 51.59 10.38 10.68
CA ILE A 326 51.74 11.81 11.05
C ILE A 326 52.32 11.96 12.44
N ILE A 327 51.78 11.23 13.46
CA ILE A 327 52.13 11.42 14.89
C ILE A 327 53.36 10.64 15.24
N LEU A 328 53.45 9.36 14.90
CA LEU A 328 54.59 8.53 15.25
C LEU A 328 55.76 8.66 14.27
N ARG A 329 55.55 9.23 13.08
CA ARG A 329 56.56 9.33 12.02
C ARG A 329 57.25 8.00 11.70
N GLU A 330 56.59 6.87 12.00
CA GLU A 330 57.10 5.56 11.66
C GLU A 330 56.84 5.33 10.16
N VAL A 331 57.93 5.27 9.40
CA VAL A 331 57.91 4.71 8.03
C VAL A 331 57.94 3.20 8.19
N LEU A 332 57.11 2.48 7.47
CA LEU A 332 56.96 1.02 7.46
C LEU A 332 58.29 0.29 7.61
#